data_bbeea5e6a620307802058e194c85cbcd
#
_entry.id   bbeea5e6a620307802058e194c85cbcd
#
_cell.length_a   1.000
_cell.length_b   1.000
_cell.length_c   1.000
_cell.angle_alpha   90.00
_cell.angle_beta   90.00
_cell.angle_gamma   90.00
#
_symmetry.space_group_name_H-M   'P 1'
#
loop_
_entity.id
_entity.type
_entity.pdbx_description
1 polymer ?
#
loop_
_entity_poly.entity_id
_entity_poly.type
_entity_poly.pdbx_seq_one_letter_code
_entity_poly.pdbx_strand_id
1 'polypeptide(L)'
;MVQRILMLALVLLAFTMPTEAITLQELQTSPQFKLVHVQAMNPTMERGGLYIYLNTYSIEATHYAPPQYSLRGTYYVVIDTDYQSTIEEKQLTVDYDTNYSLATLIHSSRMMNPSPSTLALIEASESKSGLAMTEVDVAKYTFDGATKPMHYVNDTRKFPLNRNNTIMYDIADAMFMSVYQQHFDDIVVQ
;
A
#
# COMPACT_ATOMS: atom_id res chain seq x y z
N MET A 1 -40.15 -19.71 25.89
CA MET A 1 -40.12 -18.52 25.02
C MET A 1 -38.99 -17.54 25.43
N VAL A 2 -38.85 -17.21 26.69
CA VAL A 2 -37.84 -16.27 27.21
C VAL A 2 -36.39 -16.71 26.90
N GLN A 3 -36.10 -17.99 26.99
CA GLN A 3 -34.74 -18.54 26.77
C GLN A 3 -34.26 -18.42 25.30
N ARG A 4 -35.19 -18.43 24.32
CA ARG A 4 -34.88 -18.23 22.90
C ARG A 4 -34.63 -16.75 22.57
N ILE A 5 -35.30 -15.83 23.29
CA ILE A 5 -35.11 -14.40 23.15
C ILE A 5 -33.76 -13.99 23.75
N LEU A 6 -33.36 -14.60 24.87
CA LEU A 6 -32.04 -14.34 25.50
C LEU A 6 -30.87 -14.82 24.61
N MET A 7 -31.01 -15.97 23.94
CA MET A 7 -29.99 -16.44 22.98
C MET A 7 -29.87 -15.55 21.76
N LEU A 8 -30.99 -15.04 21.24
CA LEU A 8 -30.99 -14.12 20.09
C LEU A 8 -30.34 -12.77 20.45
N ALA A 9 -30.57 -12.27 21.66
CA ALA A 9 -29.94 -11.03 22.17
C ALA A 9 -28.43 -11.20 22.38
N LEU A 10 -27.96 -12.37 22.85
CA LEU A 10 -26.55 -12.65 23.02
C LEU A 10 -25.81 -12.77 21.66
N VAL A 11 -26.46 -13.34 20.65
CA VAL A 11 -25.90 -13.43 19.29
C VAL A 11 -25.82 -12.07 18.63
N LEU A 12 -26.81 -11.19 18.82
CA LEU A 12 -26.79 -9.81 18.32
C LEU A 12 -25.72 -8.95 18.98
N LEU A 13 -25.43 -9.15 20.28
CA LEU A 13 -24.33 -8.47 20.97
C LEU A 13 -22.94 -8.92 20.52
N ALA A 14 -22.78 -10.14 20.02
CA ALA A 14 -21.51 -10.65 19.52
C ALA A 14 -21.12 -10.07 18.15
N PHE A 15 -22.05 -9.45 17.41
CA PHE A 15 -21.79 -8.86 16.09
C PHE A 15 -21.55 -7.34 16.11
N THR A 16 -21.69 -6.70 17.27
CA THR A 16 -21.26 -5.30 17.43
C THR A 16 -19.85 -5.26 18.03
N MET A 17 -18.88 -5.90 17.40
CA MET A 17 -17.51 -5.49 17.63
C MET A 17 -17.41 -4.05 17.10
N PRO A 18 -17.08 -3.06 17.94
CA PRO A 18 -16.68 -1.78 17.40
C PRO A 18 -15.52 -2.09 16.46
N THR A 19 -15.58 -1.64 15.23
CA THR A 19 -14.37 -1.52 14.42
C THR A 19 -13.44 -0.66 15.24
N GLU A 20 -12.45 -1.27 15.90
CA GLU A 20 -11.50 -0.53 16.72
C GLU A 20 -10.86 0.50 15.79
N ALA A 21 -11.12 1.75 16.09
CA ALA A 21 -10.55 2.87 15.39
C ALA A 21 -9.04 2.86 15.61
N ILE A 22 -8.26 2.87 14.55
CA ILE A 22 -6.80 2.81 14.60
C ILE A 22 -6.22 4.04 15.28
N THR A 23 -5.29 3.84 16.20
CA THR A 23 -4.55 4.92 16.88
C THR A 23 -3.14 5.03 16.34
N LEU A 24 -2.51 6.20 16.53
CA LEU A 24 -1.11 6.38 16.16
C LEU A 24 -0.20 5.42 16.95
N GLN A 25 -0.50 5.19 18.22
CA GLN A 25 0.26 4.26 19.04
C GLN A 25 0.23 2.84 18.49
N GLU A 26 -0.92 2.35 18.03
CA GLU A 26 -1.05 1.02 17.42
C GLU A 26 -0.26 0.91 16.13
N LEU A 27 -0.32 1.92 15.26
CA LEU A 27 0.48 1.97 14.02
C LEU A 27 1.98 1.87 14.31
N GLN A 28 2.44 2.47 15.42
CA GLN A 28 3.86 2.52 15.78
C GLN A 28 4.36 1.29 16.53
N THR A 29 3.48 0.56 17.24
CA THR A 29 3.91 -0.50 18.16
C THR A 29 3.47 -1.90 17.75
N SER A 30 2.41 -2.03 16.95
CA SER A 30 1.91 -3.34 16.55
C SER A 30 2.71 -3.91 15.38
N PRO A 31 3.15 -5.18 15.44
CA PRO A 31 4.01 -5.81 14.42
C PRO A 31 3.33 -5.99 13.06
N GLN A 32 2.00 -5.88 13.00
CA GLN A 32 1.25 -5.95 11.74
C GLN A 32 1.45 -4.71 10.86
N PHE A 33 1.86 -3.57 11.44
CA PHE A 33 2.05 -2.32 10.72
C PHE A 33 3.53 -2.08 10.45
N LYS A 34 3.90 -2.08 9.19
CA LYS A 34 5.26 -1.80 8.74
C LYS A 34 5.35 -0.36 8.23
N LEU A 35 6.23 0.44 8.81
CA LEU A 35 6.56 1.76 8.25
C LEU A 35 7.30 1.55 6.93
N VAL A 36 6.70 1.99 5.83
CA VAL A 36 7.23 1.77 4.47
C VAL A 36 7.76 3.04 3.84
N HIS A 37 7.27 4.22 4.25
CA HIS A 37 7.75 5.49 3.73
C HIS A 37 7.71 6.58 4.79
N VAL A 38 8.70 7.48 4.75
CA VAL A 38 8.77 8.69 5.59
C VAL A 38 9.18 9.86 4.72
N GLN A 39 8.36 10.91 4.73
CA GLN A 39 8.67 12.16 4.05
C GLN A 39 8.59 13.33 5.04
N ALA A 40 9.70 14.01 5.27
CA ALA A 40 9.71 15.27 6.02
C ALA A 40 9.02 16.35 5.18
N MET A 41 7.99 16.99 5.73
CA MET A 41 7.27 18.04 5.00
C MET A 41 7.99 19.37 5.00
N ASN A 42 8.79 19.66 6.05
CA ASN A 42 9.61 20.87 6.13
C ASN A 42 10.83 20.62 7.01
N PRO A 43 12.06 20.71 6.51
CA PRO A 43 13.27 20.51 7.29
C PRO A 43 13.51 21.58 8.39
N THR A 44 12.75 22.68 8.39
CA THR A 44 12.85 23.77 9.39
C THR A 44 11.79 23.65 10.49
N MET A 45 10.85 22.73 10.42
CA MET A 45 9.83 22.50 11.45
C MET A 45 10.27 21.36 12.37
N GLU A 46 10.14 21.54 13.68
CA GLU A 46 10.39 20.49 14.67
C GLU A 46 9.39 19.32 14.57
N ARG A 47 8.21 19.58 13.99
CA ARG A 47 7.18 18.63 13.67
C ARG A 47 6.73 18.83 12.24
N GLY A 48 6.64 17.76 11.50
CA GLY A 48 6.09 17.82 10.15
C GLY A 48 6.58 16.65 9.31
N GLY A 49 5.72 15.65 9.19
CA GLY A 49 6.02 14.48 8.38
C GLY A 49 4.76 13.81 7.85
N LEU A 50 4.98 13.11 6.77
CA LEU A 50 4.06 12.14 6.24
C LEU A 50 4.70 10.77 6.45
N TYR A 51 3.96 9.88 7.11
CA TYR A 51 4.39 8.52 7.41
C TYR A 51 3.39 7.55 6.80
N ILE A 52 3.89 6.53 6.12
CA ILE A 52 3.05 5.50 5.52
C ILE A 52 3.28 4.18 6.23
N TYR A 53 2.22 3.61 6.80
CA TYR A 53 2.21 2.31 7.44
C TYR A 53 1.40 1.32 6.62
N LEU A 54 2.00 0.21 6.22
CA LEU A 54 1.34 -0.89 5.53
C LEU A 54 0.88 -1.93 6.55
N ASN A 55 -0.41 -2.29 6.53
CA ASN A 55 -0.91 -3.43 7.29
C ASN A 55 -0.55 -4.72 6.56
N THR A 56 0.54 -5.37 6.96
CA THR A 56 1.04 -6.57 6.30
C THR A 56 0.10 -7.78 6.46
N TYR A 57 -0.77 -7.78 7.48
CA TYR A 57 -1.74 -8.86 7.71
C TYR A 57 -3.00 -8.71 6.85
N SER A 58 -3.24 -7.54 6.27
CA SER A 58 -4.36 -7.29 5.36
C SER A 58 -4.05 -7.66 3.91
N ILE A 59 -2.79 -8.03 3.59
CA ILE A 59 -2.40 -8.25 2.21
C ILE A 59 -2.91 -9.61 1.74
N GLU A 60 -3.65 -9.60 0.65
CA GLU A 60 -4.18 -10.79 -0.02
C GLU A 60 -3.80 -10.81 -1.51
N ALA A 61 -3.46 -11.98 -2.02
CA ALA A 61 -3.27 -12.19 -3.45
C ALA A 61 -4.65 -12.42 -4.09
N THR A 62 -5.09 -11.45 -4.90
CA THR A 62 -6.39 -11.51 -5.60
C THR A 62 -6.26 -12.14 -6.98
N HIS A 63 -5.05 -12.15 -7.55
CA HIS A 63 -4.72 -12.82 -8.80
C HIS A 63 -3.29 -13.34 -8.78
N TYR A 64 -3.09 -14.58 -9.26
CA TYR A 64 -1.78 -15.21 -9.40
C TYR A 64 -1.72 -15.99 -10.72
N ALA A 65 -1.13 -15.41 -11.73
CA ALA A 65 -0.90 -16.03 -13.04
C ALA A 65 0.39 -15.43 -13.67
N PRO A 66 1.58 -15.91 -13.27
CA PRO A 66 2.83 -15.36 -13.77
C PRO A 66 2.84 -15.22 -15.31
N PRO A 67 3.28 -14.09 -15.85
CA PRO A 67 3.98 -12.98 -15.21
C PRO A 67 3.08 -11.93 -14.53
N GLN A 68 1.78 -12.16 -14.44
CA GLN A 68 0.81 -11.21 -13.91
C GLN A 68 0.34 -11.60 -12.50
N TYR A 69 0.24 -10.61 -11.61
CA TYR A 69 -0.20 -10.76 -10.22
C TYR A 69 -1.08 -9.58 -9.83
N SER A 70 -1.95 -9.78 -8.85
CA SER A 70 -2.66 -8.67 -8.20
C SER A 70 -2.69 -8.89 -6.69
N LEU A 71 -2.36 -7.85 -5.95
CA LEU A 71 -2.41 -7.82 -4.49
C LEU A 71 -3.36 -6.72 -4.04
N ARG A 72 -4.10 -6.99 -2.97
CA ARG A 72 -4.90 -5.99 -2.25
C ARG A 72 -4.40 -5.90 -0.83
N GLY A 73 -4.40 -4.70 -0.26
CA GLY A 73 -4.00 -4.48 1.12
C GLY A 73 -4.49 -3.13 1.64
N THR A 74 -4.40 -2.94 2.94
CA THR A 74 -4.73 -1.69 3.63
C THR A 74 -3.46 -0.99 4.06
N TYR A 75 -3.40 0.32 3.87
CA TYR A 75 -2.33 1.16 4.37
C TYR A 75 -2.87 2.42 5.03
N TYR A 76 -2.05 3.06 5.84
CA TYR A 76 -2.41 4.23 6.61
C TYR A 76 -1.45 5.36 6.30
N VAL A 77 -2.01 6.53 6.01
CA VAL A 77 -1.27 7.78 5.83
C VAL A 77 -1.39 8.59 7.10
N VAL A 78 -0.30 8.74 7.81
CA VAL A 78 -0.21 9.61 8.99
C VAL A 78 0.32 10.96 8.55
N ILE A 79 -0.48 12.00 8.71
CA ILE A 79 -0.10 13.38 8.47
C ILE A 79 0.07 14.03 9.84
N ASP A 80 1.32 14.37 10.19
CA ASP A 80 1.66 15.06 11.43
C ASP A 80 2.30 16.39 11.12
N THR A 81 1.51 17.45 11.14
CA THR A 81 1.94 18.82 10.88
C THR A 81 1.37 19.75 11.93
N ASP A 82 1.89 20.97 12.03
CA ASP A 82 1.37 22.00 12.95
C ASP A 82 -0.11 22.34 12.69
N TYR A 83 -0.60 22.07 11.49
CA TYR A 83 -1.97 22.39 11.07
C TYR A 83 -2.89 21.17 11.00
N GLN A 84 -2.32 19.97 10.89
CA GLN A 84 -3.11 18.75 10.69
C GLN A 84 -2.42 17.56 11.35
N SER A 85 -3.17 16.87 12.24
CA SER A 85 -2.77 15.60 12.84
C SER A 85 -3.86 14.59 12.58
N THR A 86 -3.66 13.74 11.57
CA THR A 86 -4.68 12.77 11.12
C THR A 86 -4.05 11.48 10.63
N ILE A 87 -4.85 10.42 10.72
CA ILE A 87 -4.60 9.10 10.13
C ILE A 87 -5.67 8.87 9.06
N GLU A 88 -5.26 8.60 7.83
CA GLU A 88 -6.14 8.23 6.73
C GLU A 88 -5.95 6.75 6.41
N GLU A 89 -7.03 5.99 6.50
CA GLU A 89 -7.05 4.58 6.12
C GLU A 89 -7.46 4.45 4.66
N LYS A 90 -6.66 3.71 3.91
CA LYS A 90 -6.85 3.52 2.48
C LYS A 90 -6.69 2.06 2.10
N GLN A 91 -7.48 1.61 1.14
CA GLN A 91 -7.33 0.30 0.52
C GLN A 91 -6.69 0.46 -0.85
N LEU A 92 -5.64 -0.30 -1.09
CA LEU A 92 -4.90 -0.31 -2.34
C LEU A 92 -5.02 -1.67 -3.01
N THR A 93 -5.31 -1.68 -4.30
CA THR A 93 -5.12 -2.84 -5.16
C THR A 93 -4.04 -2.52 -6.18
N VAL A 94 -3.02 -3.36 -6.26
CA VAL A 94 -1.90 -3.21 -7.19
C VAL A 94 -1.86 -4.42 -8.11
N ASP A 95 -1.80 -4.16 -9.41
CA ASP A 95 -1.49 -5.16 -10.43
C ASP A 95 -0.02 -5.05 -10.83
N TYR A 96 0.62 -6.19 -10.96
CA TYR A 96 2.03 -6.33 -11.30
C TYR A 96 2.16 -7.15 -12.58
N ASP A 97 3.01 -6.69 -13.51
CA ASP A 97 3.46 -7.45 -14.67
C ASP A 97 4.98 -7.55 -14.65
N THR A 98 5.49 -8.72 -14.28
CA THR A 98 6.94 -8.94 -14.11
C THR A 98 7.73 -8.93 -15.41
N ASN A 99 7.06 -8.92 -16.57
CA ASN A 99 7.73 -8.63 -17.85
C ASN A 99 8.36 -7.23 -17.87
N TYR A 100 7.88 -6.32 -17.01
CA TYR A 100 8.36 -4.96 -16.86
C TYR A 100 9.12 -4.71 -15.56
N SER A 101 9.48 -5.74 -14.79
CA SER A 101 10.42 -5.60 -13.68
C SER A 101 11.75 -5.07 -14.19
N LEU A 102 12.49 -4.33 -13.39
CA LEU A 102 13.77 -3.74 -13.80
C LEU A 102 14.76 -4.82 -14.23
N ALA A 103 14.84 -5.92 -13.47
CA ALA A 103 15.73 -7.04 -13.81
C ALA A 103 15.35 -7.69 -15.15
N THR A 104 14.06 -7.89 -15.45
CA THR A 104 13.60 -8.42 -16.75
C THR A 104 13.93 -7.46 -17.89
N LEU A 105 13.71 -6.16 -17.73
CA LEU A 105 14.04 -5.15 -18.74
C LEU A 105 15.54 -5.10 -19.02
N ILE A 106 16.39 -5.14 -17.97
CA ILE A 106 17.85 -5.18 -18.09
C ILE A 106 18.29 -6.47 -18.80
N HIS A 107 17.72 -7.62 -18.40
CA HIS A 107 18.02 -8.91 -19.02
C HIS A 107 17.71 -8.90 -20.52
N SER A 108 16.50 -8.48 -20.89
CA SER A 108 16.06 -8.38 -22.28
C SER A 108 16.92 -7.41 -23.10
N SER A 109 17.29 -6.26 -22.53
CA SER A 109 18.18 -5.30 -23.19
C SER A 109 19.56 -5.89 -23.46
N ARG A 110 20.12 -6.69 -22.54
CA ARG A 110 21.41 -7.37 -22.69
C ARG A 110 21.37 -8.49 -23.71
N MET A 111 20.23 -9.18 -23.85
CA MET A 111 20.05 -10.19 -24.89
C MET A 111 20.06 -9.58 -26.29
N MET A 112 19.49 -8.37 -26.45
CA MET A 112 19.51 -7.65 -27.74
C MET A 112 20.84 -6.95 -28.00
N ASN A 113 21.47 -6.41 -26.96
CA ASN A 113 22.76 -5.73 -27.02
C ASN A 113 23.58 -6.09 -25.78
N PRO A 114 24.66 -6.88 -25.89
CA PRO A 114 25.47 -7.31 -24.75
C PRO A 114 26.07 -6.17 -23.92
N SER A 115 26.15 -4.96 -24.48
CA SER A 115 26.67 -3.78 -23.81
C SER A 115 25.76 -2.56 -24.05
N PRO A 116 24.52 -2.58 -23.52
CA PRO A 116 23.62 -1.43 -23.65
C PRO A 116 24.21 -0.22 -22.94
N SER A 117 24.01 0.97 -23.50
CA SER A 117 24.42 2.19 -22.81
C SER A 117 23.60 2.38 -21.51
N THR A 118 24.19 3.03 -20.51
CA THR A 118 23.49 3.37 -19.27
C THR A 118 22.21 4.14 -19.55
N LEU A 119 22.22 5.03 -20.55
CA LEU A 119 21.05 5.80 -20.96
C LEU A 119 19.92 4.89 -21.46
N ALA A 120 20.22 3.91 -22.31
CA ALA A 120 19.22 2.96 -22.82
C ALA A 120 18.57 2.13 -21.67
N LEU A 121 19.34 1.79 -20.61
CA LEU A 121 18.81 1.12 -19.44
C LEU A 121 17.92 2.03 -18.59
N ILE A 122 18.28 3.29 -18.44
CA ILE A 122 17.48 4.31 -17.76
C ILE A 122 16.16 4.52 -18.51
N GLU A 123 16.20 4.76 -19.81
CA GLU A 123 15.01 4.93 -20.64
C GLU A 123 14.08 3.72 -20.58
N ALA A 124 14.62 2.50 -20.61
CA ALA A 124 13.83 1.27 -20.46
C ALA A 124 13.16 1.20 -19.08
N SER A 125 13.85 1.62 -18.02
CA SER A 125 13.32 1.62 -16.65
C SER A 125 12.24 2.70 -16.43
N GLU A 126 12.31 3.83 -17.13
CA GLU A 126 11.38 4.94 -17.01
C GLU A 126 10.10 4.76 -17.85
N SER A 127 10.16 3.99 -18.94
CA SER A 127 9.09 3.89 -19.92
C SER A 127 7.84 3.19 -19.40
N LYS A 128 8.00 2.11 -18.62
CA LYS A 128 6.90 1.31 -18.07
C LYS A 128 7.35 0.63 -16.78
N SER A 129 6.58 0.78 -15.71
CA SER A 129 6.87 0.10 -14.43
C SER A 129 6.29 -1.32 -14.36
N GLY A 130 5.33 -1.67 -15.22
CA GLY A 130 4.54 -2.89 -15.08
C GLY A 130 3.56 -2.89 -13.91
N LEU A 131 3.40 -1.74 -13.26
CA LEU A 131 2.51 -1.57 -12.14
C LEU A 131 1.30 -0.70 -12.50
N ALA A 132 0.14 -1.10 -12.03
CA ALA A 132 -1.06 -0.28 -12.06
C ALA A 132 -1.82 -0.42 -10.74
N MET A 133 -2.45 0.65 -10.29
CA MET A 133 -3.10 0.67 -8.99
C MET A 133 -4.50 1.24 -9.04
N THR A 134 -5.31 0.83 -8.06
CA THR A 134 -6.60 1.42 -7.70
C THR A 134 -6.59 1.69 -6.21
N GLU A 135 -6.97 2.89 -5.81
CA GLU A 135 -7.01 3.31 -4.41
C GLU A 135 -8.43 3.70 -4.01
N VAL A 136 -8.83 3.33 -2.79
CA VAL A 136 -10.11 3.69 -2.20
C VAL A 136 -9.88 4.23 -0.80
N ASP A 137 -10.43 5.39 -0.52
CA ASP A 137 -10.46 5.96 0.83
C ASP A 137 -11.46 5.16 1.69
N VAL A 138 -11.03 4.72 2.88
CA VAL A 138 -11.85 3.92 3.80
C VAL A 138 -12.34 4.75 4.96
N ALA A 139 -11.43 5.37 5.71
CA ALA A 139 -11.75 6.14 6.90
C ALA A 139 -10.68 7.19 7.22
N LYS A 140 -11.03 8.13 8.10
CA LYS A 140 -10.11 9.13 8.64
C LYS A 140 -10.27 9.23 10.15
N TYR A 141 -9.15 9.31 10.86
CA TYR A 141 -9.11 9.32 12.31
C TYR A 141 -8.21 10.45 12.84
N THR A 142 -8.43 10.79 14.11
CA THR A 142 -7.47 11.53 14.94
C THR A 142 -6.39 10.56 15.44
N PHE A 143 -5.33 11.05 16.07
CA PHE A 143 -4.26 10.19 16.60
C PHE A 143 -4.70 9.31 17.78
N ASP A 144 -5.75 9.69 18.48
CA ASP A 144 -6.38 8.91 19.55
C ASP A 144 -7.50 7.96 19.04
N GLY A 145 -7.69 7.88 17.72
CA GLY A 145 -8.60 6.96 17.08
C GLY A 145 -10.03 7.49 16.88
N ALA A 146 -10.35 8.74 17.25
CA ALA A 146 -11.69 9.27 16.98
C ALA A 146 -11.91 9.46 15.47
N THR A 147 -13.04 8.97 14.95
CA THR A 147 -13.40 9.09 13.53
C THR A 147 -13.62 10.54 13.13
N LYS A 148 -13.08 10.95 11.99
CA LYS A 148 -13.28 12.25 11.36
C LYS A 148 -14.17 12.16 10.12
N PRO A 149 -14.95 13.22 9.81
CA PRO A 149 -15.65 13.31 8.53
C PRO A 149 -14.66 13.24 7.36
N MET A 150 -15.03 12.49 6.33
CA MET A 150 -14.22 12.33 5.13
C MET A 150 -15.10 12.50 3.90
N HIS A 151 -14.61 13.21 2.90
CA HIS A 151 -15.21 13.22 1.58
C HIS A 151 -14.60 12.08 0.79
N TYR A 152 -15.33 10.99 0.66
CA TYR A 152 -14.88 9.81 -0.09
C TYR A 152 -14.78 10.13 -1.57
N VAL A 153 -13.61 9.99 -2.12
CA VAL A 153 -13.41 9.94 -3.57
C VAL A 153 -13.23 8.47 -3.93
N ASN A 154 -14.32 7.81 -4.28
CA ASN A 154 -14.29 6.45 -4.80
C ASN A 154 -13.89 6.50 -6.28
N ASP A 155 -12.64 6.76 -6.56
CA ASP A 155 -12.12 6.65 -7.92
C ASP A 155 -11.64 5.21 -8.15
N THR A 156 -12.48 4.42 -8.80
CA THR A 156 -12.18 3.02 -9.14
C THR A 156 -11.37 2.88 -10.42
N ARG A 157 -10.90 4.00 -10.99
CA ARG A 157 -10.06 3.96 -12.18
C ARG A 157 -8.69 3.40 -11.83
N LYS A 158 -8.18 2.57 -12.72
CA LYS A 158 -6.84 2.02 -12.64
C LYS A 158 -5.85 3.04 -13.20
N PHE A 159 -4.86 3.39 -12.41
CA PHE A 159 -3.79 4.30 -12.79
C PHE A 159 -2.48 3.54 -12.99
N PRO A 160 -1.73 3.80 -14.07
CA PRO A 160 -0.37 3.30 -14.18
C PRO A 160 0.49 3.95 -13.09
N LEU A 161 1.29 3.12 -12.42
CA LEU A 161 2.23 3.59 -11.41
C LEU A 161 3.59 3.79 -12.05
N ASN A 162 4.15 4.99 -11.90
CA ASN A 162 5.50 5.31 -12.33
C ASN A 162 6.50 5.03 -11.18
N ARG A 163 7.69 4.49 -11.49
CA ARG A 163 8.79 4.32 -10.53
C ARG A 163 9.23 5.63 -9.85
N ASN A 164 9.04 6.77 -10.53
CA ASN A 164 9.33 8.10 -9.96
C ASN A 164 8.33 8.54 -8.88
N ASN A 165 7.18 7.88 -8.77
CA ASN A 165 6.29 8.05 -7.62
C ASN A 165 6.76 7.16 -6.48
N THR A 166 7.78 7.62 -5.76
CA THR A 166 8.47 6.84 -4.74
C THR A 166 7.54 6.33 -3.65
N ILE A 167 6.58 7.15 -3.19
CA ILE A 167 5.65 6.77 -2.11
C ILE A 167 4.83 5.53 -2.53
N MET A 168 4.12 5.62 -3.65
CA MET A 168 3.24 4.53 -4.08
C MET A 168 4.04 3.31 -4.56
N TYR A 169 5.23 3.55 -5.10
CA TYR A 169 6.13 2.48 -5.49
C TYR A 169 6.66 1.70 -4.27
N ASP A 170 7.06 2.41 -3.20
CA ASP A 170 7.52 1.80 -1.94
C ASP A 170 6.41 0.94 -1.30
N ILE A 171 5.15 1.41 -1.33
CA ILE A 171 4.01 0.62 -0.84
C ILE A 171 3.81 -0.63 -1.69
N ALA A 172 3.78 -0.49 -3.02
CA ALA A 172 3.59 -1.61 -3.94
C ALA A 172 4.70 -2.66 -3.80
N ASP A 173 5.97 -2.24 -3.72
CA ASP A 173 7.10 -3.14 -3.53
C ASP A 173 7.06 -3.83 -2.16
N ALA A 174 6.71 -3.10 -1.10
CA ALA A 174 6.54 -3.67 0.24
C ALA A 174 5.39 -4.71 0.30
N MET A 175 4.29 -4.50 -0.43
CA MET A 175 3.22 -5.48 -0.57
C MET A 175 3.72 -6.74 -1.27
N PHE A 176 4.42 -6.58 -2.39
CA PHE A 176 4.97 -7.70 -3.16
C PHE A 176 5.98 -8.51 -2.33
N MET A 177 6.91 -7.82 -1.67
CA MET A 177 7.91 -8.42 -0.77
C MET A 177 7.25 -9.17 0.40
N SER A 178 6.14 -8.68 0.93
CA SER A 178 5.43 -9.33 2.04
C SER A 178 4.82 -10.67 1.64
N VAL A 179 4.37 -10.82 0.40
CA VAL A 179 3.72 -12.05 -0.10
C VAL A 179 4.74 -13.00 -0.71
N TYR A 180 5.66 -12.49 -1.54
CA TYR A 180 6.54 -13.33 -2.36
C TYR A 180 7.98 -13.39 -1.85
N GLN A 181 8.32 -12.69 -0.75
CA GLN A 181 9.64 -12.62 -0.13
C GLN A 181 10.75 -12.19 -1.11
N GLN A 182 10.39 -11.39 -2.11
CA GLN A 182 11.25 -10.88 -3.15
C GLN A 182 10.77 -9.50 -3.60
N HIS A 183 11.68 -8.58 -3.92
CA HIS A 183 11.31 -7.31 -4.52
C HIS A 183 10.81 -7.49 -5.94
N PHE A 184 9.82 -6.68 -6.32
CA PHE A 184 9.23 -6.75 -7.66
C PHE A 184 10.28 -6.55 -8.76
N ASP A 185 11.16 -5.57 -8.60
CA ASP A 185 12.18 -5.24 -9.60
C ASP A 185 13.35 -6.23 -9.68
N ASP A 186 13.46 -7.18 -8.76
CA ASP A 186 14.49 -8.23 -8.77
C ASP A 186 14.07 -9.48 -9.57
N ILE A 187 12.82 -9.55 -10.03
CA ILE A 187 12.31 -10.70 -10.76
C ILE A 187 12.83 -10.68 -12.21
N VAL A 188 13.35 -11.80 -12.66
CA VAL A 188 13.71 -12.04 -14.06
C VAL A 188 12.75 -13.05 -14.66
N VAL A 189 11.99 -12.65 -15.67
CA VAL A 189 11.18 -13.57 -16.49
C VAL A 189 12.10 -14.15 -17.56
N GLN A 190 12.19 -15.48 -17.58
CA GLN A 190 13.01 -16.26 -18.54
C GLN A 190 12.24 -16.51 -19.84
#